data_91313597e25131dbdc6f4c7fc0b3de9e
#
_entry.id   91313597e25131dbdc6f4c7fc0b3de9e
#
_cell.length_a   1.000
_cell.length_b   1.000
_cell.length_c   1.000
_cell.angle_alpha   90.00
_cell.angle_beta   90.00
_cell.angle_gamma   90.00
#
_symmetry.space_group_name_H-M   'P 1'
#
loop_
_entity.id
_entity.type
_entity.pdbx_description
1 polymer ?
#
loop_
_entity_poly.entity_id
_entity_poly.type
_entity_poly.pdbx_seq_one_letter_code
_entity_poly.pdbx_strand_id
1 'polypeptide(L)'
;MDFSRRDFIKLAGSGLIVASCAPSLAFTAHPDQPRALAFSNLHTGEELESCYFDGRVYVANELSRIDNICRDFRRNEVHKMDKYLFDQISLIQSQLGVDAEVQIISGYRSPATNAALRSKSNGVAKKSYHMLGQAIDFRLDGVNLKRVRDAAIELQAGGVGYYPRSNFVHIDTGPVRRW
;
A
#
# COMPACT_ATOMS: atom_id res chain seq x y z
N MET A 1 -36.56 -29.61 -48.33
CA MET A 1 -35.11 -29.47 -48.59
C MET A 1 -34.40 -29.99 -47.36
N ASP A 2 -33.93 -31.23 -47.45
CA ASP A 2 -33.25 -31.89 -46.32
C ASP A 2 -31.78 -31.47 -46.29
N PHE A 3 -31.40 -30.83 -45.23
CA PHE A 3 -29.97 -30.55 -44.94
C PHE A 3 -29.30 -31.83 -44.46
N SER A 4 -28.38 -32.35 -45.31
CA SER A 4 -27.59 -33.54 -45.02
C SER A 4 -26.57 -33.28 -43.93
N ARG A 5 -26.37 -34.26 -43.04
CA ARG A 5 -25.34 -34.26 -41.96
C ARG A 5 -23.88 -34.03 -42.45
N ARG A 6 -23.66 -34.06 -43.76
CA ARG A 6 -22.36 -33.82 -44.39
C ARG A 6 -22.01 -32.33 -44.55
N ASP A 7 -23.00 -31.43 -44.51
CA ASP A 7 -22.78 -29.98 -44.66
C ASP A 7 -22.36 -29.32 -43.34
N PHE A 8 -22.60 -30.01 -42.21
CA PHE A 8 -22.21 -29.51 -40.88
C PHE A 8 -20.66 -29.64 -40.57
N ILE A 9 -19.97 -30.52 -41.32
CA ILE A 9 -18.53 -30.82 -41.06
C ILE A 9 -17.61 -29.86 -41.81
N LYS A 10 -18.07 -29.08 -42.75
CA LYS A 10 -17.27 -28.15 -43.54
C LYS A 10 -17.14 -26.72 -42.96
N LEU A 11 -17.88 -26.44 -41.88
CA LEU A 11 -17.83 -25.12 -41.21
C LEU A 11 -16.96 -25.09 -39.93
N ALA A 12 -16.26 -26.17 -39.63
CA ALA A 12 -15.41 -26.31 -38.44
C ALA A 12 -13.91 -26.16 -38.73
N GLY A 13 -13.57 -25.22 -39.60
CA GLY A 13 -12.19 -25.04 -40.07
C GLY A 13 -11.65 -23.60 -40.02
N SER A 14 -12.20 -22.71 -39.22
CA SER A 14 -11.58 -21.39 -38.96
C SER A 14 -11.30 -21.32 -37.47
N GLY A 15 -10.06 -21.65 -37.11
CA GLY A 15 -9.55 -21.51 -35.76
C GLY A 15 -9.63 -20.04 -35.31
N LEU A 16 -10.71 -19.66 -34.64
CA LEU A 16 -10.71 -18.48 -33.81
C LEU A 16 -9.88 -18.81 -32.57
N ILE A 17 -8.62 -18.36 -32.58
CA ILE A 17 -7.86 -18.23 -31.33
C ILE A 17 -8.56 -17.11 -30.56
N VAL A 18 -9.54 -17.48 -29.73
CA VAL A 18 -10.03 -16.58 -28.71
C VAL A 18 -8.90 -16.48 -27.69
N ALA A 19 -8.04 -15.46 -27.87
CA ALA A 19 -7.20 -15.00 -26.80
C ALA A 19 -8.19 -14.64 -25.65
N SER A 20 -8.33 -15.53 -24.69
CA SER A 20 -9.01 -15.24 -23.45
C SER A 20 -8.13 -14.23 -22.71
N CYS A 21 -8.30 -12.94 -23.03
CA CYS A 21 -7.97 -11.89 -22.10
C CYS A 21 -8.84 -12.15 -20.87
N ALA A 22 -8.29 -12.88 -19.89
CA ALA A 22 -8.83 -12.83 -18.56
C ALA A 22 -8.91 -11.33 -18.21
N PRO A 23 -10.09 -10.80 -17.83
CA PRO A 23 -10.13 -9.44 -17.36
C PRO A 23 -9.16 -9.41 -16.17
N SER A 24 -8.08 -8.64 -16.29
CA SER A 24 -7.40 -8.15 -15.12
C SER A 24 -8.51 -7.53 -14.28
N LEU A 25 -8.79 -8.12 -13.12
CA LEU A 25 -9.62 -7.46 -12.13
C LEU A 25 -8.82 -6.21 -11.76
N ALA A 26 -9.00 -5.16 -12.56
CA ALA A 26 -8.58 -3.83 -12.18
C ALA A 26 -9.35 -3.56 -10.90
N PHE A 27 -8.65 -3.64 -9.80
CA PHE A 27 -9.17 -3.33 -8.47
C PHE A 27 -9.48 -1.84 -8.50
N THR A 28 -10.71 -1.51 -8.93
CA THR A 28 -11.21 -0.15 -8.91
C THR A 28 -11.50 0.17 -7.45
N ALA A 29 -10.56 0.88 -6.79
CA ALA A 29 -10.96 1.71 -5.68
C ALA A 29 -12.16 2.52 -6.17
N HIS A 30 -13.30 2.40 -5.50
CA HIS A 30 -14.46 3.23 -5.84
C HIS A 30 -14.04 4.68 -5.57
N PRO A 31 -13.89 5.53 -6.61
CA PRO A 31 -13.29 6.85 -6.44
C PRO A 31 -14.08 7.73 -5.48
N ASP A 32 -15.38 7.45 -5.31
CA ASP A 32 -16.34 8.27 -4.59
C ASP A 32 -16.73 7.70 -3.21
N GLN A 33 -15.97 6.72 -2.67
CA GLN A 33 -16.26 6.20 -1.33
C GLN A 33 -15.32 6.80 -0.28
N PRO A 34 -15.82 7.10 0.93
CA PRO A 34 -14.99 7.48 2.05
C PRO A 34 -13.92 6.43 2.34
N ARG A 35 -12.71 6.87 2.70
CA ARG A 35 -11.61 6.01 3.11
C ARG A 35 -11.19 6.34 4.52
N ALA A 36 -11.24 5.35 5.37
CA ALA A 36 -10.82 5.42 6.76
C ALA A 36 -9.75 4.37 7.03
N LEU A 37 -8.87 4.65 7.98
CA LEU A 37 -7.87 3.72 8.49
C LEU A 37 -7.78 3.86 10.00
N ALA A 38 -7.65 2.72 10.67
CA ALA A 38 -7.25 2.65 12.08
C ALA A 38 -5.74 2.45 12.17
N PHE A 39 -5.07 3.24 12.99
CA PHE A 39 -3.62 3.23 13.18
C PHE A 39 -3.28 2.97 14.64
N SER A 40 -2.18 2.24 14.87
CA SER A 40 -1.48 2.23 16.15
C SER A 40 0.02 2.44 15.94
N ASN A 41 0.66 3.29 16.72
CA ASN A 41 2.09 3.48 16.67
C ASN A 41 2.74 2.60 17.75
N LEU A 42 3.47 1.58 17.32
CA LEU A 42 4.06 0.58 18.22
C LEU A 42 5.17 1.12 19.14
N HIS A 43 5.67 2.32 18.89
CA HIS A 43 6.70 2.95 19.73
C HIS A 43 6.13 3.92 20.75
N THR A 44 5.00 4.56 20.46
CA THR A 44 4.39 5.57 21.34
C THR A 44 3.15 5.05 22.06
N GLY A 45 2.54 3.95 21.57
CA GLY A 45 1.29 3.43 22.04
C GLY A 45 0.08 4.29 21.69
N GLU A 46 0.25 5.27 20.80
CA GLU A 46 -0.85 6.11 20.33
C GLU A 46 -1.70 5.36 19.32
N GLU A 47 -3.02 5.56 19.40
CA GLU A 47 -4.01 5.01 18.48
C GLU A 47 -4.79 6.14 17.81
N LEU A 48 -5.25 5.92 16.58
CA LEU A 48 -5.99 6.89 15.80
C LEU A 48 -6.91 6.19 14.80
N GLU A 49 -8.20 6.49 14.86
CA GLU A 49 -9.11 6.26 13.75
C GLU A 49 -9.28 7.55 12.94
N SER A 50 -9.18 7.45 11.62
CA SER A 50 -9.18 8.62 10.74
C SER A 50 -9.87 8.34 9.41
N CYS A 51 -10.94 9.08 9.12
CA CYS A 51 -11.55 9.16 7.80
C CYS A 51 -10.85 10.27 7.02
N TYR A 52 -9.72 9.95 6.39
CA TYR A 52 -8.86 10.93 5.73
C TYR A 52 -9.34 11.38 4.33
N PHE A 53 -10.33 10.69 3.79
CA PHE A 53 -10.99 11.03 2.52
C PHE A 53 -12.50 10.80 2.67
N ASP A 54 -13.30 11.82 2.41
CA ASP A 54 -14.75 11.81 2.65
C ASP A 54 -15.61 11.29 1.47
N GLY A 55 -14.94 10.79 0.42
CA GLY A 55 -15.58 10.38 -0.83
C GLY A 55 -15.50 11.46 -1.93
N ARG A 56 -15.01 12.66 -1.62
CA ARG A 56 -14.83 13.76 -2.58
C ARG A 56 -13.49 14.45 -2.43
N VAL A 57 -13.10 14.77 -1.20
CA VAL A 57 -11.86 15.50 -0.90
C VAL A 57 -11.11 14.86 0.27
N TYR A 58 -9.81 15.06 0.31
CA TYR A 58 -9.01 14.72 1.46
C TYR A 58 -9.29 15.70 2.61
N VAL A 59 -9.54 15.14 3.80
CA VAL A 59 -9.89 15.89 4.99
C VAL A 59 -8.60 16.38 5.68
N ALA A 60 -8.30 17.67 5.54
CA ALA A 60 -7.03 18.25 5.97
C ALA A 60 -6.72 18.03 7.47
N ASN A 61 -7.71 18.16 8.34
CA ASN A 61 -7.55 17.92 9.78
C ASN A 61 -7.21 16.46 10.08
N GLU A 62 -7.83 15.51 9.37
CA GLU A 62 -7.56 14.08 9.54
C GLU A 62 -6.15 13.73 9.03
N LEU A 63 -5.73 14.28 7.88
CA LEU A 63 -4.35 14.13 7.42
C LEU A 63 -3.34 14.72 8.42
N SER A 64 -3.63 15.86 9.07
CA SER A 64 -2.76 16.42 10.10
C SER A 64 -2.66 15.52 11.35
N ARG A 65 -3.74 14.83 11.72
CA ARG A 65 -3.73 13.84 12.80
C ARG A 65 -2.85 12.64 12.44
N ILE A 66 -2.93 12.17 11.17
CA ILE A 66 -2.09 11.09 10.67
C ILE A 66 -0.61 11.53 10.59
N ASP A 67 -0.32 12.77 10.16
CA ASP A 67 1.04 13.33 10.20
C ASP A 67 1.63 13.26 11.62
N ASN A 68 0.82 13.56 12.63
CA ASN A 68 1.25 13.54 14.02
C ASN A 68 1.55 12.11 14.52
N ILE A 69 0.69 11.13 14.26
CA ILE A 69 0.94 9.75 14.70
C ILE A 69 2.11 9.11 13.93
N CYS A 70 2.38 9.58 12.69
CA CYS A 70 3.50 9.17 11.85
C CYS A 70 4.81 9.93 12.11
N ARG A 71 4.85 10.88 13.08
CA ARG A 71 6.02 11.72 13.35
C ARG A 71 7.28 10.93 13.71
N ASP A 72 8.42 11.56 13.60
CA ASP A 72 9.66 11.05 14.21
C ASP A 72 9.55 11.12 15.74
N PHE A 73 9.11 10.03 16.35
CA PHE A 73 8.87 9.96 17.79
C PHE A 73 10.14 10.15 18.62
N ARG A 74 11.33 9.89 18.08
CA ARG A 74 12.61 10.06 18.78
C ARG A 74 12.96 11.53 19.01
N ARG A 75 12.44 12.40 18.16
CA ARG A 75 12.70 13.85 18.19
C ARG A 75 11.42 14.66 18.36
N ASN A 76 10.26 13.98 18.39
CA ASN A 76 8.94 14.59 18.38
C ASN A 76 8.76 15.60 17.22
N GLU A 77 9.33 15.26 16.04
CA GLU A 77 9.25 16.11 14.84
C GLU A 77 8.14 15.61 13.93
N VAL A 78 7.15 16.47 13.69
CA VAL A 78 6.05 16.22 12.74
C VAL A 78 6.45 16.69 11.35
N HIS A 79 6.11 15.92 10.34
CA HIS A 79 6.29 16.26 8.94
C HIS A 79 5.06 15.80 8.15
N LYS A 80 4.72 16.53 7.10
CA LYS A 80 3.61 16.17 6.22
C LYS A 80 3.91 14.85 5.50
N MET A 81 3.04 13.87 5.71
CA MET A 81 3.10 12.60 5.00
C MET A 81 2.41 12.72 3.63
N ASP A 82 2.91 11.99 2.67
CA ASP A 82 2.27 11.87 1.37
C ASP A 82 0.96 11.07 1.52
N LYS A 83 -0.17 11.72 1.25
CA LYS A 83 -1.51 11.12 1.36
C LYS A 83 -1.69 9.85 0.51
N TYR A 84 -0.94 9.72 -0.57
CA TYR A 84 -0.99 8.54 -1.43
C TYR A 84 -0.45 7.28 -0.76
N LEU A 85 0.33 7.40 0.32
CA LEU A 85 0.68 6.24 1.17
C LEU A 85 -0.56 5.62 1.81
N PHE A 86 -1.48 6.47 2.29
CA PHE A 86 -2.72 6.00 2.94
C PHE A 86 -3.68 5.40 1.92
N ASP A 87 -3.70 5.95 0.70
CA ASP A 87 -4.43 5.33 -0.42
C ASP A 87 -3.88 3.94 -0.76
N GLN A 88 -2.55 3.79 -0.81
CA GLN A 88 -1.93 2.47 -1.02
C GLN A 88 -2.33 1.48 0.08
N ILE A 89 -2.31 1.89 1.36
CA ILE A 89 -2.71 1.02 2.48
C ILE A 89 -4.18 0.63 2.36
N SER A 90 -5.07 1.59 2.09
CA SER A 90 -6.50 1.32 1.88
C SER A 90 -6.75 0.34 0.73
N LEU A 91 -6.01 0.49 -0.39
CA LEU A 91 -6.09 -0.43 -1.53
C LEU A 91 -5.56 -1.83 -1.17
N ILE A 92 -4.46 -1.92 -0.42
CA ILE A 92 -3.92 -3.19 0.08
C ILE A 92 -4.97 -3.91 0.95
N GLN A 93 -5.61 -3.21 1.90
CA GLN A 93 -6.65 -3.79 2.73
C GLN A 93 -7.85 -4.26 1.91
N SER A 94 -8.31 -3.42 0.98
CA SER A 94 -9.40 -3.75 0.07
C SER A 94 -9.10 -4.99 -0.78
N GLN A 95 -7.90 -5.09 -1.35
CA GLN A 95 -7.46 -6.25 -2.14
C GLN A 95 -7.38 -7.53 -1.30
N LEU A 96 -7.02 -7.40 -0.03
CA LEU A 96 -6.95 -8.53 0.90
C LEU A 96 -8.32 -8.89 1.51
N GLY A 97 -9.35 -8.04 1.32
CA GLY A 97 -10.66 -8.20 1.93
C GLY A 97 -10.63 -8.09 3.46
N VAL A 98 -9.81 -7.19 3.99
CA VAL A 98 -9.64 -6.98 5.44
C VAL A 98 -9.86 -5.52 5.82
N ASP A 99 -10.28 -5.31 7.07
CA ASP A 99 -10.32 -4.02 7.75
C ASP A 99 -9.48 -4.18 9.02
N ALA A 100 -8.17 -4.07 8.88
CA ALA A 100 -7.20 -4.38 9.92
C ALA A 100 -6.47 -3.12 10.37
N GLU A 101 -6.16 -3.02 11.66
CA GLU A 101 -5.37 -1.93 12.21
C GLU A 101 -4.00 -1.86 11.54
N VAL A 102 -3.60 -0.65 11.17
CA VAL A 102 -2.28 -0.33 10.60
C VAL A 102 -1.30 -0.08 11.73
N GLN A 103 -0.48 -1.07 12.04
CA GLN A 103 0.57 -0.97 13.05
C GLN A 103 1.80 -0.29 12.48
N ILE A 104 2.06 0.96 12.90
CA ILE A 104 3.17 1.78 12.40
C ILE A 104 4.46 1.40 13.12
N ILE A 105 5.48 1.03 12.34
CA ILE A 105 6.86 0.78 12.80
C ILE A 105 7.72 2.04 12.57
N SER A 106 7.55 2.73 11.43
CA SER A 106 8.25 3.98 11.14
C SER A 106 7.48 4.79 10.11
N GLY A 107 7.09 6.00 10.44
CA GLY A 107 6.56 6.99 9.49
C GLY A 107 7.67 7.97 9.06
N TYR A 108 7.49 9.26 9.34
CA TYR A 108 8.52 10.27 9.10
C TYR A 108 9.78 9.99 9.94
N ARG A 109 10.90 10.27 9.32
CA ARG A 109 12.22 10.14 9.95
C ARG A 109 13.03 11.38 9.65
N SER A 110 13.33 12.16 10.67
CA SER A 110 14.17 13.37 10.52
C SER A 110 15.57 13.03 9.98
N PRO A 111 16.24 13.95 9.29
CA PRO A 111 17.61 13.75 8.83
C PRO A 111 18.56 13.32 9.94
N ALA A 112 18.40 13.88 11.15
CA ALA A 112 19.22 13.53 12.31
C ALA A 112 18.97 12.09 12.78
N THR A 113 17.70 11.66 12.86
CA THR A 113 17.35 10.26 13.17
C THR A 113 17.86 9.32 12.09
N ASN A 114 17.71 9.68 10.80
CA ASN A 114 18.21 8.87 9.70
C ASN A 114 19.73 8.70 9.76
N ALA A 115 20.48 9.76 10.07
CA ALA A 115 21.93 9.70 10.26
C ALA A 115 22.33 8.81 11.44
N ALA A 116 21.64 8.94 12.58
CA ALA A 116 21.88 8.10 13.76
C ALA A 116 21.57 6.61 13.52
N LEU A 117 20.54 6.28 12.75
CA LEU A 117 20.25 4.90 12.38
C LEU A 117 21.28 4.32 11.41
N ARG A 118 21.74 5.14 10.45
CA ARG A 118 22.80 4.73 9.50
C ARG A 118 24.13 4.44 10.18
N SER A 119 24.49 5.17 11.23
CA SER A 119 25.72 4.88 11.98
C SER A 119 25.69 3.53 12.70
N LYS A 120 24.49 2.97 12.93
CA LYS A 120 24.28 1.70 13.63
C LYS A 120 23.93 0.53 12.69
N SER A 121 23.60 0.80 11.43
CA SER A 121 23.12 -0.21 10.48
C SER A 121 23.41 0.17 9.04
N ASN A 122 23.92 -0.79 8.26
CA ASN A 122 24.17 -0.63 6.83
C ASN A 122 22.88 -0.70 5.98
N GLY A 123 21.74 -1.08 6.58
CA GLY A 123 20.46 -1.22 5.88
C GLY A 123 19.67 0.08 5.70
N VAL A 124 20.16 1.21 6.24
CA VAL A 124 19.45 2.50 6.17
C VAL A 124 19.99 3.35 5.03
N ALA A 125 19.15 3.69 4.04
CA ALA A 125 19.54 4.50 2.90
C ALA A 125 19.95 5.94 3.30
N LYS A 126 20.96 6.50 2.60
CA LYS A 126 21.40 7.90 2.82
C LYS A 126 20.30 8.90 2.40
N LYS A 127 19.64 8.62 1.26
CA LYS A 127 18.50 9.38 0.75
C LYS A 127 17.25 8.51 0.94
N SER A 128 16.62 8.62 2.11
CA SER A 128 15.46 7.80 2.48
C SER A 128 14.18 8.57 2.21
N TYR A 129 13.19 7.92 1.62
CA TYR A 129 11.85 8.46 1.42
C TYR A 129 11.13 8.78 2.75
N HIS A 130 11.49 8.13 3.85
CA HIS A 130 11.01 8.50 5.18
C HIS A 130 11.36 9.95 5.56
N MET A 131 12.50 10.47 5.10
CA MET A 131 12.89 11.88 5.38
C MET A 131 12.06 12.90 4.59
N LEU A 132 11.31 12.44 3.60
CA LEU A 132 10.43 13.26 2.76
C LEU A 132 8.95 13.09 3.12
N GLY A 133 8.63 12.28 4.14
CA GLY A 133 7.24 11.90 4.43
C GLY A 133 6.62 10.99 3.35
N GLN A 134 7.43 10.39 2.51
CA GLN A 134 7.01 9.60 1.35
C GLN A 134 7.18 8.10 1.54
N ALA A 135 7.36 7.63 2.76
CA ALA A 135 7.46 6.21 3.09
C ALA A 135 6.87 5.89 4.45
N ILE A 136 6.40 4.66 4.59
CA ILE A 136 5.93 4.09 5.85
C ILE A 136 6.35 2.63 5.95
N ASP A 137 6.86 2.24 7.13
CA ASP A 137 7.10 0.87 7.54
C ASP A 137 5.92 0.44 8.43
N PHE A 138 5.20 -0.60 8.04
CA PHE A 138 3.98 -1.01 8.73
C PHE A 138 3.74 -2.52 8.62
N ARG A 139 2.79 -2.99 9.41
CA ARG A 139 2.10 -4.26 9.22
C ARG A 139 0.61 -4.07 9.48
N LEU A 140 -0.21 -4.99 9.02
CA LEU A 140 -1.64 -5.05 9.33
C LEU A 140 -1.85 -6.08 10.43
N ASP A 141 -2.56 -5.68 11.50
CA ASP A 141 -2.79 -6.56 12.63
C ASP A 141 -3.53 -7.83 12.21
N GLY A 142 -3.07 -8.99 12.71
CA GLY A 142 -3.66 -10.29 12.37
C GLY A 142 -3.48 -10.74 10.91
N VAL A 143 -2.85 -9.96 10.02
CA VAL A 143 -2.68 -10.28 8.60
C VAL A 143 -1.29 -10.82 8.32
N ASN A 144 -1.20 -11.92 7.55
CA ASN A 144 0.08 -12.49 7.15
C ASN A 144 0.91 -11.49 6.34
N LEU A 145 2.13 -11.20 6.83
CA LEU A 145 3.01 -10.19 6.27
C LEU A 145 3.34 -10.41 4.77
N LYS A 146 3.47 -11.67 4.35
CA LYS A 146 3.70 -12.01 2.94
C LYS A 146 2.52 -11.60 2.06
N ARG A 147 1.27 -11.77 2.54
CA ARG A 147 0.08 -11.33 1.80
C ARG A 147 0.06 -9.81 1.65
N VAL A 148 0.43 -9.05 2.72
CA VAL A 148 0.54 -7.59 2.66
C VAL A 148 1.58 -7.16 1.64
N ARG A 149 2.76 -7.79 1.64
CA ARG A 149 3.82 -7.54 0.65
C ARG A 149 3.33 -7.82 -0.78
N ASP A 150 2.71 -8.97 -1.01
CA ASP A 150 2.29 -9.39 -2.36
C ASP A 150 1.23 -8.42 -2.90
N ALA A 151 0.25 -8.01 -2.09
CA ALA A 151 -0.73 -7.00 -2.45
C ALA A 151 -0.06 -5.64 -2.75
N ALA A 152 0.90 -5.19 -1.93
CA ALA A 152 1.63 -3.95 -2.18
C ALA A 152 2.42 -3.98 -3.51
N ILE A 153 3.04 -5.13 -3.85
CA ILE A 153 3.76 -5.31 -5.13
C ILE A 153 2.80 -5.25 -6.31
N GLU A 154 1.62 -5.85 -6.18
CA GLU A 154 0.62 -5.91 -7.24
C GLU A 154 0.04 -4.54 -7.58
N LEU A 155 -0.04 -3.63 -6.61
CA LEU A 155 -0.50 -2.24 -6.83
C LEU A 155 0.41 -1.45 -7.77
N GLN A 156 1.69 -1.80 -7.90
CA GLN A 156 2.67 -1.05 -8.74
C GLN A 156 2.72 0.46 -8.43
N ALA A 157 2.45 0.87 -7.18
CA ALA A 157 2.26 2.27 -6.79
C ALA A 157 3.53 2.95 -6.24
N GLY A 158 4.64 2.19 -6.10
CA GLY A 158 5.90 2.71 -5.58
C GLY A 158 6.88 1.62 -5.18
N GLY A 159 7.81 1.93 -4.29
CA GLY A 159 8.76 0.96 -3.74
C GLY A 159 8.13 0.07 -2.69
N VAL A 160 8.49 -1.22 -2.71
CA VAL A 160 8.05 -2.21 -1.72
C VAL A 160 9.24 -2.97 -1.17
N GLY A 161 9.45 -2.88 0.14
CA GLY A 161 10.48 -3.62 0.88
C GLY A 161 9.87 -4.68 1.81
N TYR A 162 10.48 -5.86 1.87
CA TYR A 162 9.98 -6.95 2.71
C TYR A 162 10.96 -7.32 3.81
N TYR A 163 10.57 -7.12 5.05
CA TYR A 163 11.41 -7.32 6.24
C TYR A 163 10.82 -8.34 7.21
N PRO A 164 10.83 -9.65 6.85
CA PRO A 164 10.17 -10.69 7.65
C PRO A 164 10.78 -10.87 9.04
N ARG A 165 12.10 -10.67 9.20
CA ARG A 165 12.77 -10.78 10.51
C ARG A 165 12.35 -9.65 11.46
N SER A 166 12.06 -8.46 10.93
CA SER A 166 11.61 -7.29 11.68
C SER A 166 10.09 -7.14 11.67
N ASN A 167 9.39 -8.04 11.00
CA ASN A 167 7.94 -8.15 10.91
C ASN A 167 7.26 -6.86 10.40
N PHE A 168 7.74 -6.32 9.27
CA PHE A 168 7.09 -5.20 8.59
C PHE A 168 7.28 -5.22 7.07
N VAL A 169 6.40 -4.51 6.38
CA VAL A 169 6.51 -4.14 4.96
C VAL A 169 6.77 -2.65 4.88
N HIS A 170 7.70 -2.27 4.02
CA HIS A 170 7.93 -0.89 3.61
C HIS A 170 7.14 -0.60 2.34
N ILE A 171 6.47 0.54 2.29
CA ILE A 171 5.96 1.12 1.04
C ILE A 171 6.42 2.57 0.92
N ASP A 172 6.58 3.05 -0.31
CA ASP A 172 6.86 4.45 -0.60
C ASP A 172 6.17 4.93 -1.89
N THR A 173 6.13 6.24 -2.11
CA THR A 173 5.56 6.87 -3.31
C THR A 173 6.63 7.21 -4.35
N GLY A 174 7.81 6.59 -4.26
CA GLY A 174 8.88 6.71 -5.25
C GLY A 174 8.67 5.81 -6.47
N PRO A 175 9.70 5.64 -7.32
CA PRO A 175 9.62 4.73 -8.46
C PRO A 175 9.33 3.28 -8.05
N VAL A 176 8.57 2.57 -8.89
CA VAL A 176 8.24 1.15 -8.66
C VAL A 176 9.51 0.31 -8.59
N ARG A 177 9.72 -0.36 -7.46
CA ARG A 177 10.84 -1.26 -7.20
C ARG A 177 10.54 -2.17 -6.00
N ARG A 178 11.30 -3.24 -5.84
CA ARG A 178 11.12 -4.20 -4.72
C ARG A 178 12.46 -4.76 -4.26
N TRP A 179 12.57 -5.11 -2.98
CA TRP A 179 13.74 -5.74 -2.37
C TRP A 179 13.37 -6.58 -1.13
#